data_6d65f1b9d88e1e5604560d538d7a94a5
#
_entry.id   6d65f1b9d88e1e5604560d538d7a94a5
#
_cell.length_a   1.000
_cell.length_b   1.000
_cell.length_c   1.000
_cell.angle_alpha   90.00
_cell.angle_beta   90.00
_cell.angle_gamma   90.00
#
_symmetry.space_group_name_H-M   'P 1'
#
loop_
_entity.id
_entity.type
_entity.pdbx_description
1 polymer ?
#
loop_
_entity_poly.entity_id
_entity_poly.type
_entity_poly.pdbx_seq_one_letter_code
_entity_poly.pdbx_strand_id
1 'polypeptide(L)'
;MESRKYLPSLDNLSHYTKIFSKRYFISPTLSHSSRHSSTILYLKKQEFDIFYSTRYKYPILVAETITSQTGKDDPNAPIDRRIIEDPFRQDIDIPTKYQHTIEEYDSYMEYGGSMGHNAPAGQHKTNMSIWSETFLMSNLTPQEIVFNSGLWVLMENWCKNLNRNRNLIKIKVITGSIPNKRDNIFNGVIMNVPEKMYKIVCLQLASHPKITAMEIFIGLNQPYYISVNPNKPQFNLKPFLLSTSQYKAFEHESGISLSALLEYYGFNKKIQPFRNHLNLELNLSSGLVILMNKSKWFGKIVYSRTLQELENKWVTFQTESGIPQSEMQFHHEYYELTKKRIIREGNTKTHTHYISNSITKKYIPISKRTSKRSSKRTSKKN
;
A
#
# COMPACT_ATOMS: atom_id res chain seq x y z
N MET A 1 13.42 -2.71 -33.38
CA MET A 1 13.21 -3.36 -32.07
C MET A 1 11.78 -3.86 -32.02
N GLU A 2 11.61 -5.16 -32.15
CA GLU A 2 10.26 -5.78 -32.17
C GLU A 2 9.65 -5.67 -30.78
N SER A 3 8.45 -5.06 -30.73
CA SER A 3 7.60 -5.08 -29.54
C SER A 3 7.24 -6.52 -29.21
N ARG A 4 7.87 -7.10 -28.19
CA ARG A 4 7.45 -8.39 -27.63
C ARG A 4 6.01 -8.24 -27.16
N LYS A 5 5.06 -8.78 -27.91
CA LYS A 5 3.68 -8.95 -27.49
C LYS A 5 3.65 -9.93 -26.31
N TYR A 6 3.71 -9.43 -25.10
CA TYR A 6 3.39 -10.22 -23.91
C TYR A 6 1.86 -10.37 -23.80
N LEU A 7 1.33 -11.24 -24.62
CA LEU A 7 0.08 -11.93 -24.27
C LEU A 7 0.50 -13.07 -23.34
N PRO A 8 -0.04 -13.18 -22.11
CA PRO A 8 0.19 -14.37 -21.30
C PRO A 8 -0.24 -15.57 -22.13
N SER A 9 0.54 -16.65 -22.13
CA SER A 9 0.15 -17.90 -22.78
C SER A 9 -1.22 -18.31 -22.22
N LEU A 10 -2.11 -18.85 -23.06
CA LEU A 10 -3.47 -19.27 -22.68
C LEU A 10 -3.45 -20.21 -21.47
N ASP A 11 -2.38 -20.99 -21.29
CA ASP A 11 -2.16 -21.89 -20.14
C ASP A 11 -2.01 -21.14 -18.81
N ASN A 12 -1.44 -19.93 -18.81
CA ASN A 12 -1.33 -19.11 -17.62
C ASN A 12 -2.67 -18.42 -17.25
N LEU A 13 -3.52 -18.08 -18.23
CA LEU A 13 -4.81 -17.46 -17.98
C LEU A 13 -5.72 -18.32 -17.07
N SER A 14 -5.70 -19.64 -17.25
CA SER A 14 -6.52 -20.56 -16.44
C SER A 14 -6.17 -20.57 -14.95
N HIS A 15 -4.89 -20.32 -14.61
CA HIS A 15 -4.44 -20.23 -13.22
C HIS A 15 -4.80 -18.89 -12.58
N TYR A 16 -4.69 -17.78 -13.31
CA TYR A 16 -5.00 -16.44 -12.79
C TYR A 16 -6.50 -16.24 -12.58
N THR A 17 -7.36 -16.83 -13.42
CA THR A 17 -8.82 -16.78 -13.26
C THR A 17 -9.32 -17.44 -11.98
N LYS A 18 -8.52 -18.34 -11.37
CA LYS A 18 -8.84 -18.94 -10.06
C LYS A 18 -8.50 -18.01 -8.90
N ILE A 19 -7.46 -17.19 -9.03
CA ILE A 19 -7.02 -16.27 -7.95
C ILE A 19 -8.00 -15.12 -7.80
N PHE A 20 -8.48 -14.56 -8.92
CA PHE A 20 -9.31 -13.36 -8.90
C PHE A 20 -10.77 -13.67 -9.18
N SER A 21 -11.68 -12.99 -8.51
CA SER A 21 -13.11 -13.10 -8.79
C SER A 21 -13.46 -12.51 -10.17
N LYS A 22 -14.58 -12.96 -10.75
CA LYS A 22 -15.07 -12.51 -12.06
C LYS A 22 -15.17 -10.98 -12.21
N ARG A 23 -15.26 -10.21 -11.13
CA ARG A 23 -15.32 -8.74 -11.19
C ARG A 23 -14.05 -8.10 -11.76
N TYR A 24 -12.91 -8.80 -11.72
CA TYR A 24 -11.65 -8.35 -12.31
C TYR A 24 -11.49 -8.81 -13.76
N PHE A 25 -12.32 -9.77 -14.19
CA PHE A 25 -12.33 -10.32 -15.54
C PHE A 25 -13.69 -10.02 -16.18
N ILE A 26 -13.87 -8.82 -16.71
CA ILE A 26 -14.94 -8.60 -17.68
C ILE A 26 -14.36 -9.10 -18.98
N SER A 27 -14.80 -10.30 -19.38
CA SER A 27 -14.43 -10.96 -20.65
C SER A 27 -14.48 -9.95 -21.80
N PRO A 28 -13.50 -9.94 -22.70
CA PRO A 28 -13.60 -9.24 -23.96
C PRO A 28 -14.49 -10.04 -24.93
N THR A 29 -15.75 -10.28 -24.59
CA THR A 29 -16.76 -10.66 -25.60
C THR A 29 -17.09 -9.39 -26.37
N LEU A 30 -16.37 -9.24 -27.48
CA LEU A 30 -16.80 -8.65 -28.75
C LEU A 30 -18.14 -7.86 -28.72
N SER A 31 -18.14 -6.70 -28.10
CA SER A 31 -19.03 -5.65 -28.50
C SER A 31 -18.26 -4.33 -28.48
N HIS A 32 -18.15 -3.70 -29.63
CA HIS A 32 -17.46 -2.45 -29.88
C HIS A 32 -18.00 -1.23 -29.13
N SER A 33 -18.81 -1.43 -28.08
CA SER A 33 -19.49 -0.33 -27.38
C SER A 33 -19.25 -0.26 -25.84
N SER A 34 -18.52 -1.18 -25.20
CA SER A 34 -18.29 -1.05 -23.74
C SER A 34 -16.92 -0.45 -23.43
N ARG A 35 -16.90 0.81 -23.01
CA ARG A 35 -15.71 1.58 -22.61
C ARG A 35 -15.00 1.06 -21.34
N HIS A 36 -15.33 -0.12 -20.79
CA HIS A 36 -14.88 -0.58 -19.48
C HIS A 36 -14.53 -2.07 -19.44
N SER A 37 -13.69 -2.54 -20.36
CA SER A 37 -13.07 -3.86 -20.23
C SER A 37 -12.00 -3.81 -19.15
N SER A 38 -12.26 -4.39 -18.00
CA SER A 38 -11.25 -4.57 -16.92
C SER A 38 -10.40 -5.78 -17.26
N THR A 39 -9.09 -5.59 -17.39
CA THR A 39 -8.14 -6.67 -17.66
C THR A 39 -7.06 -6.66 -16.58
N ILE A 40 -6.74 -7.84 -16.04
CA ILE A 40 -5.57 -8.02 -15.20
C ILE A 40 -4.41 -8.45 -16.08
N LEU A 41 -3.32 -7.68 -16.04
CA LEU A 41 -2.06 -8.03 -16.67
C LEU A 41 -1.14 -8.65 -15.64
N TYR A 42 -0.50 -9.76 -16.00
CA TYR A 42 0.58 -10.32 -15.20
C TYR A 42 1.91 -9.82 -15.74
N LEU A 43 2.73 -9.24 -14.85
CA LEU A 43 4.05 -8.74 -15.16
C LEU A 43 5.03 -9.39 -14.19
N LYS A 44 6.05 -10.05 -14.74
CA LYS A 44 7.13 -10.63 -13.94
C LYS A 44 8.30 -9.67 -13.92
N LYS A 45 8.68 -9.22 -12.73
CA LYS A 45 9.91 -8.48 -12.47
C LYS A 45 10.97 -9.42 -11.89
N GLN A 46 12.19 -8.94 -11.69
CA GLN A 46 13.30 -9.80 -11.25
C GLN A 46 13.05 -10.43 -9.87
N GLU A 47 12.50 -9.69 -8.91
CA GLU A 47 12.29 -10.19 -7.54
C GLU A 47 10.82 -10.21 -7.10
N PHE A 48 9.89 -9.71 -7.93
CA PHE A 48 8.46 -9.68 -7.58
C PHE A 48 7.57 -9.86 -8.78
N ASP A 49 6.35 -10.34 -8.52
CA ASP A 49 5.30 -10.55 -9.50
C ASP A 49 4.22 -9.48 -9.33
N ILE A 50 3.70 -8.92 -10.43
CA ILE A 50 2.66 -7.88 -10.41
C ILE A 50 1.42 -8.39 -11.13
N PHE A 51 0.25 -8.23 -10.50
CA PHE A 51 -1.06 -8.37 -11.13
C PHE A 51 -1.70 -6.98 -11.23
N TYR A 52 -1.61 -6.40 -12.39
CA TYR A 52 -1.94 -5.01 -12.66
C TYR A 52 -3.35 -4.86 -13.26
N SER A 53 -4.14 -3.93 -12.75
CA SER A 53 -5.46 -3.61 -13.30
C SER A 53 -5.39 -2.45 -14.30
N THR A 54 -5.74 -2.73 -15.54
CA THR A 54 -5.84 -1.68 -16.56
C THR A 54 -6.99 -0.69 -16.30
N ARG A 55 -8.03 -1.12 -15.55
CA ARG A 55 -9.15 -0.28 -15.15
C ARG A 55 -8.75 0.76 -14.10
N TYR A 56 -8.09 0.29 -13.05
CA TYR A 56 -7.73 1.14 -11.91
C TYR A 56 -6.39 1.84 -12.12
N LYS A 57 -5.60 1.40 -13.11
CA LYS A 57 -4.26 1.88 -13.44
C LYS A 57 -3.24 1.74 -12.28
N TYR A 58 -3.40 0.69 -11.48
CA TYR A 58 -2.45 0.30 -10.43
C TYR A 58 -2.53 -1.21 -10.16
N PRO A 59 -1.52 -1.79 -9.45
CA PRO A 59 -1.52 -3.22 -9.14
C PRO A 59 -2.60 -3.56 -8.12
N ILE A 60 -3.36 -4.63 -8.40
CA ILE A 60 -4.29 -5.22 -7.44
C ILE A 60 -3.54 -6.10 -6.44
N LEU A 61 -2.44 -6.69 -6.90
CA LEU A 61 -1.60 -7.57 -6.10
C LEU A 61 -0.17 -7.54 -6.61
N VAL A 62 0.79 -7.42 -5.68
CA VAL A 62 2.22 -7.61 -5.92
C VAL A 62 2.74 -8.63 -4.93
N ALA A 63 3.48 -9.63 -5.40
CA ALA A 63 3.97 -10.72 -4.57
C ALA A 63 5.50 -10.77 -4.59
N GLU A 64 6.11 -10.62 -3.43
CA GLU A 64 7.55 -10.68 -3.22
C GLU A 64 7.96 -11.85 -2.32
N THR A 65 9.15 -12.38 -2.51
CA THR A 65 9.73 -13.42 -1.63
C THR A 65 10.75 -12.77 -0.71
N ILE A 66 10.57 -12.93 0.60
CA ILE A 66 11.53 -12.44 1.58
C ILE A 66 12.63 -13.50 1.74
N THR A 67 13.87 -13.08 1.51
CA THR A 67 15.06 -13.92 1.59
C THR A 67 16.09 -13.32 2.55
N SER A 68 17.18 -14.03 2.79
CA SER A 68 18.31 -13.48 3.56
C SER A 68 18.97 -12.25 2.91
N GLN A 69 18.70 -11.98 1.63
CA GLN A 69 19.21 -10.81 0.90
C GLN A 69 18.26 -9.62 0.95
N THR A 70 16.97 -9.83 1.29
CA THR A 70 15.97 -8.76 1.33
C THR A 70 16.41 -7.59 2.21
N GLY A 71 16.49 -6.43 1.62
CA GLY A 71 16.89 -5.18 2.26
C GLY A 71 18.39 -5.03 2.52
N LYS A 72 19.24 -5.89 1.97
CA LYS A 72 20.69 -5.67 1.90
C LYS A 72 21.01 -4.82 0.67
N ASP A 73 21.96 -3.92 0.87
CA ASP A 73 22.55 -3.16 -0.23
C ASP A 73 23.52 -4.04 -1.06
N ASP A 74 23.71 -3.70 -2.31
CA ASP A 74 24.85 -4.20 -3.07
C ASP A 74 26.14 -3.78 -2.37
N PRO A 75 26.99 -4.74 -1.96
CA PRO A 75 28.22 -4.41 -1.27
C PRO A 75 29.21 -3.61 -2.12
N ASN A 76 29.12 -3.73 -3.45
CA ASN A 76 30.02 -3.07 -4.39
C ASN A 76 29.50 -1.72 -4.89
N ALA A 77 28.19 -1.50 -4.83
CA ALA A 77 27.52 -0.30 -5.30
C ALA A 77 26.30 0.03 -4.41
N PRO A 78 26.52 0.54 -3.20
CA PRO A 78 25.41 0.91 -2.31
C PRO A 78 24.50 1.95 -2.99
N ILE A 79 23.20 1.67 -3.00
CA ILE A 79 22.21 2.53 -3.65
C ILE A 79 21.84 3.67 -2.70
N ASP A 80 22.26 4.88 -3.07
CA ASP A 80 21.84 6.10 -2.37
C ASP A 80 20.77 6.82 -3.18
N ARG A 81 19.52 6.74 -2.70
CA ARG A 81 18.39 7.41 -3.35
C ARG A 81 18.54 8.93 -3.46
N ARG A 82 19.34 9.55 -2.59
CA ARG A 82 19.51 11.01 -2.57
C ARG A 82 20.26 11.55 -3.79
N ILE A 83 21.04 10.70 -4.47
CA ILE A 83 21.81 11.08 -5.66
C ILE A 83 21.07 10.74 -6.96
N ILE A 84 19.91 10.11 -6.89
CA ILE A 84 19.11 9.73 -8.05
C ILE A 84 17.95 10.71 -8.18
N GLU A 85 18.02 11.54 -9.20
CA GLU A 85 16.95 12.45 -9.57
C GLU A 85 15.76 11.63 -10.09
N ASP A 86 14.58 11.96 -9.66
CA ASP A 86 13.29 11.32 -9.92
C ASP A 86 13.33 9.90 -10.56
N PRO A 87 13.32 8.81 -9.77
CA PRO A 87 13.42 7.46 -10.31
C PRO A 87 12.09 6.93 -10.87
N PHE A 88 10.97 7.65 -10.69
CA PHE A 88 9.65 7.19 -11.11
C PHE A 88 9.49 7.25 -12.63
N ARG A 89 8.90 6.21 -13.21
CA ARG A 89 8.70 6.12 -14.66
C ARG A 89 7.60 5.16 -15.04
N GLN A 90 7.06 5.33 -16.21
CA GLN A 90 6.10 4.38 -16.80
C GLN A 90 6.77 3.02 -17.07
N ASP A 91 5.95 1.97 -16.95
CA ASP A 91 6.37 0.62 -17.30
C ASP A 91 6.13 0.38 -18.80
N ILE A 92 7.18 0.10 -19.55
CA ILE A 92 7.11 -0.13 -21.00
C ILE A 92 6.29 -1.38 -21.36
N ASP A 93 6.08 -2.29 -20.41
CA ASP A 93 5.29 -3.50 -20.61
C ASP A 93 3.77 -3.22 -20.59
N ILE A 94 3.36 -2.00 -20.22
CA ILE A 94 1.96 -1.58 -20.16
C ILE A 94 1.74 -0.40 -21.12
N PRO A 95 0.73 -0.43 -22.00
CA PRO A 95 0.40 0.73 -22.82
C PRO A 95 0.09 1.96 -21.97
N THR A 96 0.64 3.13 -22.34
CA THR A 96 0.55 4.40 -21.60
C THR A 96 -0.87 4.77 -21.15
N LYS A 97 -1.88 4.54 -22.01
CA LYS A 97 -3.30 4.81 -21.68
C LYS A 97 -3.84 4.05 -20.47
N TYR A 98 -3.17 2.95 -20.08
CA TYR A 98 -3.55 2.11 -18.94
C TYR A 98 -2.67 2.35 -17.72
N GLN A 99 -1.82 3.37 -17.71
CA GLN A 99 -1.02 3.77 -16.58
C GLN A 99 -1.38 5.19 -16.15
N HIS A 100 -1.12 5.52 -14.91
CA HIS A 100 -1.05 6.91 -14.48
C HIS A 100 0.25 7.53 -14.94
N THR A 101 0.25 8.85 -15.18
CA THR A 101 1.47 9.62 -15.41
C THR A 101 1.95 10.25 -14.11
N ILE A 102 3.17 10.80 -14.12
CA ILE A 102 3.71 11.55 -12.97
C ILE A 102 2.83 12.76 -12.71
N GLU A 103 2.42 13.49 -13.74
CA GLU A 103 1.59 14.69 -13.65
C GLU A 103 0.17 14.38 -13.08
N GLU A 104 -0.38 13.19 -13.39
CA GLU A 104 -1.61 12.74 -12.76
C GLU A 104 -1.42 12.51 -11.26
N TYR A 105 -0.27 11.94 -10.84
CA TYR A 105 0.07 11.79 -9.43
C TYR A 105 0.36 13.13 -8.76
N ASP A 106 1.01 14.09 -9.41
CA ASP A 106 1.21 15.44 -8.88
C ASP A 106 -0.11 16.10 -8.51
N SER A 107 -1.12 15.93 -9.38
CA SER A 107 -2.48 16.41 -9.10
C SER A 107 -3.08 15.76 -7.85
N TYR A 108 -2.78 14.49 -7.57
CA TYR A 108 -3.20 13.81 -6.34
C TYR A 108 -2.38 14.22 -5.12
N MET A 109 -1.08 14.46 -5.29
CA MET A 109 -0.18 14.89 -4.21
C MET A 109 -0.57 16.24 -3.63
N GLU A 110 -1.15 17.16 -4.40
CA GLU A 110 -1.70 18.42 -3.91
C GLU A 110 -2.79 18.23 -2.85
N TYR A 111 -3.45 17.08 -2.85
CA TYR A 111 -4.51 16.70 -1.90
C TYR A 111 -4.02 15.73 -0.81
N GLY A 112 -2.72 15.58 -0.63
CA GLY A 112 -2.15 14.69 0.37
C GLY A 112 -1.99 13.25 -0.10
N GLY A 113 -1.96 13.04 -1.41
CA GLY A 113 -1.64 11.76 -2.01
C GLY A 113 -0.14 11.49 -2.08
N SER A 114 0.20 10.27 -2.46
CA SER A 114 1.57 9.83 -2.72
C SER A 114 1.59 8.64 -3.66
N MET A 115 2.73 8.41 -4.29
CA MET A 115 3.05 7.21 -5.05
C MET A 115 3.53 6.12 -4.10
N GLY A 116 2.62 5.25 -3.64
CA GLY A 116 2.95 4.19 -2.67
C GLY A 116 3.44 2.93 -3.36
N HIS A 117 4.61 2.44 -2.96
CA HIS A 117 5.17 1.17 -3.44
C HIS A 117 4.38 -0.03 -2.91
N ASN A 118 4.18 -1.05 -3.74
CA ASN A 118 3.67 -2.36 -3.29
C ASN A 118 4.84 -3.31 -2.96
N ALA A 119 5.83 -3.44 -3.85
CA ALA A 119 7.15 -3.99 -3.54
C ALA A 119 8.06 -2.83 -3.12
N PRO A 120 8.45 -2.73 -1.82
CA PRO A 120 9.14 -1.56 -1.30
C PRO A 120 10.57 -1.43 -1.82
N ALA A 121 10.98 -0.26 -2.28
CA ALA A 121 12.33 0.00 -2.79
C ALA A 121 13.42 -0.34 -1.76
N GLY A 122 13.14 -0.15 -0.45
CA GLY A 122 14.06 -0.49 0.64
C GLY A 122 14.27 -1.99 0.86
N GLN A 123 13.52 -2.86 0.20
CA GLN A 123 13.66 -4.32 0.27
C GLN A 123 14.40 -4.91 -0.92
N HIS A 124 14.44 -4.20 -2.04
CA HIS A 124 14.95 -4.63 -3.34
C HIS A 124 16.20 -3.83 -3.74
N LYS A 125 17.27 -3.92 -2.92
CA LYS A 125 18.49 -3.11 -3.06
C LYS A 125 19.73 -3.92 -3.44
N THR A 126 19.55 -5.16 -3.86
CA THR A 126 20.65 -6.08 -4.20
C THR A 126 21.41 -5.66 -5.45
N ASN A 127 20.79 -4.92 -6.34
CA ASN A 127 21.45 -4.20 -7.42
C ASN A 127 20.55 -3.05 -7.96
N MET A 128 21.15 -2.15 -8.75
CA MET A 128 20.49 -0.98 -9.29
C MET A 128 19.32 -1.33 -10.23
N SER A 129 19.44 -2.39 -11.03
CA SER A 129 18.38 -2.81 -11.96
C SER A 129 17.13 -3.25 -11.20
N ILE A 130 17.29 -4.10 -10.19
CA ILE A 130 16.18 -4.57 -9.34
C ILE A 130 15.54 -3.41 -8.57
N TRP A 131 16.38 -2.56 -7.96
CA TRP A 131 15.90 -1.38 -7.24
C TRP A 131 15.10 -0.45 -8.16
N SER A 132 15.58 -0.22 -9.37
CA SER A 132 14.91 0.66 -10.33
C SER A 132 13.55 0.13 -10.80
N GLU A 133 13.34 -1.19 -10.83
CA GLU A 133 12.03 -1.79 -11.16
C GLU A 133 10.95 -1.43 -10.13
N THR A 134 11.33 -1.15 -8.89
CA THR A 134 10.35 -0.79 -7.85
C THR A 134 9.68 0.56 -8.12
N PHE A 135 10.30 1.45 -8.91
CA PHE A 135 9.78 2.77 -9.26
C PHE A 135 8.95 2.80 -10.55
N LEU A 136 8.70 1.64 -11.15
CA LEU A 136 7.78 1.54 -12.27
C LEU A 136 6.34 1.82 -11.83
N MET A 137 5.57 2.59 -12.63
CA MET A 137 4.16 2.89 -12.35
C MET A 137 3.32 1.62 -12.14
N SER A 138 3.75 0.49 -12.71
CA SER A 138 3.11 -0.82 -12.48
C SER A 138 3.21 -1.33 -11.04
N ASN A 139 4.17 -0.85 -10.25
CA ASN A 139 4.35 -1.19 -8.83
C ASN A 139 3.74 -0.17 -7.87
N LEU A 140 3.20 0.94 -8.37
CA LEU A 140 2.73 2.05 -7.57
C LEU A 140 1.20 2.06 -7.44
N THR A 141 0.73 2.42 -6.24
CA THR A 141 -0.67 2.57 -5.92
C THR A 141 -0.91 3.95 -5.31
N PRO A 142 -2.00 4.66 -5.67
CA PRO A 142 -2.36 5.90 -4.99
C PRO A 142 -2.57 5.67 -3.50
N GLN A 143 -1.70 6.22 -2.68
CA GLN A 143 -1.78 6.11 -1.21
C GLN A 143 -1.86 7.48 -0.57
N GLU A 144 -2.55 7.57 0.56
CA GLU A 144 -2.53 8.76 1.40
C GLU A 144 -1.14 8.91 2.05
N ILE A 145 -0.59 10.12 2.06
CA ILE A 145 0.83 10.36 2.44
C ILE A 145 1.13 9.99 3.90
N VAL A 146 0.21 10.28 4.85
CA VAL A 146 0.43 9.95 6.27
C VAL A 146 0.34 8.45 6.50
N PHE A 147 -0.55 7.77 5.78
CA PHE A 147 -0.64 6.30 5.78
C PHE A 147 0.62 5.68 5.21
N ASN A 148 1.02 6.12 4.00
CA ASN A 148 2.17 5.58 3.28
C ASN A 148 3.48 5.77 4.05
N SER A 149 3.76 7.00 4.51
CA SER A 149 4.99 7.32 5.25
C SER A 149 4.97 6.89 6.72
N GLY A 150 3.82 6.50 7.24
CA GLY A 150 3.60 6.10 8.63
C GLY A 150 3.37 4.60 8.80
N LEU A 151 2.11 4.22 8.95
CA LEU A 151 1.72 2.83 9.23
C LEU A 151 2.28 1.84 8.21
N TRP A 152 2.24 2.21 6.90
CA TRP A 152 2.66 1.31 5.84
C TRP A 152 4.15 0.98 5.92
N VAL A 153 5.00 1.98 6.14
CA VAL A 153 6.45 1.78 6.37
C VAL A 153 6.73 0.88 7.56
N LEU A 154 5.95 0.96 8.66
CA LEU A 154 6.12 0.05 9.79
C LEU A 154 5.79 -1.39 9.43
N MET A 155 4.74 -1.63 8.65
CA MET A 155 4.42 -2.98 8.14
C MET A 155 5.51 -3.51 7.21
N GLU A 156 6.06 -2.67 6.34
CA GLU A 156 7.17 -3.03 5.46
C GLU A 156 8.43 -3.42 6.24
N ASN A 157 8.81 -2.62 7.24
CA ASN A 157 9.94 -2.93 8.10
C ASN A 157 9.73 -4.22 8.91
N TRP A 158 8.50 -4.48 9.35
CA TRP A 158 8.17 -5.74 10.00
C TRP A 158 8.34 -6.92 9.04
N CYS A 159 7.80 -6.86 7.83
CA CYS A 159 7.96 -7.90 6.80
C CYS A 159 9.44 -8.14 6.47
N LYS A 160 10.22 -7.07 6.26
CA LYS A 160 11.67 -7.15 6.02
C LYS A 160 12.40 -7.93 7.12
N ASN A 161 12.02 -7.73 8.38
CA ASN A 161 12.68 -8.37 9.52
C ASN A 161 12.31 -9.85 9.71
N LEU A 162 11.32 -10.38 8.98
CA LEU A 162 10.98 -11.80 9.04
C LEU A 162 12.14 -12.70 8.56
N ASN A 163 13.02 -12.20 7.69
CA ASN A 163 14.20 -12.92 7.20
C ASN A 163 15.19 -13.31 8.31
N ARG A 164 15.11 -12.65 9.48
CA ARG A 164 15.96 -12.95 10.64
C ARG A 164 15.52 -14.18 11.43
N ASN A 165 14.30 -14.67 11.18
CA ASN A 165 13.78 -15.84 11.86
C ASN A 165 14.25 -17.13 11.14
N ARG A 166 15.26 -17.81 11.73
CA ARG A 166 15.86 -19.03 11.17
C ARG A 166 14.91 -20.24 11.08
N ASN A 167 13.77 -20.18 11.77
CA ASN A 167 12.74 -21.22 11.71
C ASN A 167 11.85 -21.12 10.48
N LEU A 168 11.94 -20.01 9.72
CA LEU A 168 11.18 -19.79 8.52
C LEU A 168 11.99 -20.22 7.28
N ILE A 169 11.44 -21.17 6.50
CA ILE A 169 12.09 -21.68 5.30
C ILE A 169 11.55 -21.07 4.01
N LYS A 170 10.34 -20.50 4.07
CA LYS A 170 9.72 -19.81 2.94
C LYS A 170 8.85 -18.68 3.47
N ILE A 171 9.05 -17.48 2.92
CA ILE A 171 8.30 -16.29 3.28
C ILE A 171 7.84 -15.63 1.98
N LYS A 172 6.54 -15.47 1.82
CA LYS A 172 5.94 -14.72 0.71
C LYS A 172 5.12 -13.59 1.28
N VAL A 173 5.39 -12.37 0.86
CA VAL A 173 4.60 -11.20 1.19
C VAL A 173 3.82 -10.79 -0.05
N ILE A 174 2.52 -10.62 0.10
CA ILE A 174 1.63 -10.24 -0.97
C ILE A 174 0.95 -8.96 -0.57
N THR A 175 1.30 -7.89 -1.24
CA THR A 175 0.79 -6.54 -1.03
C THR A 175 -0.28 -6.25 -2.05
N GLY A 176 -1.37 -5.64 -1.64
CA GLY A 176 -2.40 -5.25 -2.59
C GLY A 176 -3.38 -4.23 -2.05
N SER A 177 -4.36 -3.92 -2.87
CA SER A 177 -5.34 -2.88 -2.62
C SER A 177 -6.77 -3.35 -2.86
N ILE A 178 -7.70 -2.78 -2.11
CA ILE A 178 -9.13 -2.92 -2.34
C ILE A 178 -9.61 -1.61 -2.98
N PRO A 179 -9.97 -1.64 -4.28
CA PRO A 179 -10.37 -0.45 -5.00
C PRO A 179 -11.61 0.21 -4.37
N ASN A 180 -11.65 1.53 -4.42
CA ASN A 180 -12.86 2.26 -4.06
C ASN A 180 -13.95 2.00 -5.11
N LYS A 181 -15.20 2.04 -4.68
CA LYS A 181 -16.38 1.90 -5.57
C LYS A 181 -16.53 3.07 -6.53
N ARG A 182 -15.98 4.23 -6.18
CA ARG A 182 -16.05 5.47 -6.97
C ARG A 182 -14.65 5.99 -7.21
N ASP A 183 -14.46 6.59 -8.36
CA ASP A 183 -13.25 7.31 -8.68
C ASP A 183 -13.28 8.70 -8.03
N ASN A 184 -12.10 9.24 -7.77
CA ASN A 184 -11.89 10.58 -7.26
C ASN A 184 -11.50 11.50 -8.44
N ILE A 185 -11.70 12.80 -8.26
CA ILE A 185 -11.27 13.81 -9.24
C ILE A 185 -10.33 14.79 -8.53
N PHE A 186 -9.11 14.89 -9.04
CA PHE A 186 -8.07 15.80 -8.55
C PHE A 186 -7.65 16.72 -9.70
N ASN A 187 -7.98 18.00 -9.64
CA ASN A 187 -7.66 18.98 -10.70
C ASN A 187 -8.09 18.52 -12.11
N GLY A 188 -9.24 17.85 -12.22
CA GLY A 188 -9.73 17.28 -13.49
C GLY A 188 -9.18 15.90 -13.82
N VAL A 189 -8.21 15.39 -13.09
CA VAL A 189 -7.68 14.03 -13.24
C VAL A 189 -8.60 13.04 -12.52
N ILE A 190 -9.06 12.02 -13.23
CA ILE A 190 -9.86 10.92 -12.67
C ILE A 190 -8.91 9.83 -12.19
N MET A 191 -8.93 9.52 -10.90
CA MET A 191 -8.09 8.51 -10.29
C MET A 191 -8.90 7.68 -9.28
N ASN A 192 -8.77 6.36 -9.35
CA ASN A 192 -9.29 5.49 -8.30
C ASN A 192 -8.27 5.41 -7.16
N VAL A 193 -8.59 6.02 -6.02
CA VAL A 193 -7.78 5.86 -4.81
C VAL A 193 -8.36 4.71 -4.00
N PRO A 194 -7.61 3.62 -3.76
CA PRO A 194 -8.13 2.46 -3.06
C PRO A 194 -8.61 2.81 -1.65
N GLU A 195 -9.70 2.17 -1.22
CA GLU A 195 -10.24 2.35 0.14
C GLU A 195 -9.33 1.76 1.20
N LYS A 196 -8.70 0.62 0.88
CA LYS A 196 -7.86 -0.14 1.80
C LYS A 196 -6.64 -0.71 1.09
N MET A 197 -5.58 -0.83 1.87
CA MET A 197 -4.38 -1.57 1.50
C MET A 197 -4.26 -2.80 2.40
N TYR A 198 -3.69 -3.88 1.88
CA TYR A 198 -3.47 -5.10 2.66
C TYR A 198 -2.09 -5.71 2.40
N LYS A 199 -1.60 -6.48 3.38
CA LYS A 199 -0.47 -7.40 3.21
C LYS A 199 -0.89 -8.78 3.70
N ILE A 200 -0.76 -9.78 2.82
CA ILE A 200 -0.90 -11.19 3.16
C ILE A 200 0.51 -11.74 3.34
N VAL A 201 0.80 -12.24 4.53
CA VAL A 201 2.11 -12.84 4.85
C VAL A 201 1.94 -14.34 4.97
N CYS A 202 2.52 -15.08 4.04
CA CYS A 202 2.51 -16.54 4.02
C CYS A 202 3.87 -17.06 4.44
N LEU A 203 3.87 -17.93 5.44
CA LEU A 203 5.07 -18.49 6.06
C LEU A 203 5.03 -20.00 6.04
N GLN A 204 6.18 -20.61 5.82
CA GLN A 204 6.38 -22.04 6.00
C GLN A 204 7.48 -22.26 7.05
N LEU A 205 7.16 -23.03 8.09
CA LEU A 205 8.07 -23.35 9.18
C LEU A 205 8.86 -24.61 8.88
N ALA A 206 10.13 -24.63 9.27
CA ALA A 206 10.98 -25.83 9.20
C ALA A 206 10.39 -26.98 10.04
N SER A 207 9.83 -26.68 11.21
CA SER A 207 9.20 -27.66 12.10
C SER A 207 7.87 -28.24 11.59
N HIS A 208 7.17 -27.51 10.69
CA HIS A 208 5.84 -27.87 10.20
C HIS A 208 5.70 -27.57 8.69
N PRO A 209 6.47 -28.25 7.80
CA PRO A 209 6.52 -27.90 6.38
C PRO A 209 5.20 -28.15 5.62
N LYS A 210 4.28 -28.92 6.20
CA LYS A 210 2.96 -29.23 5.62
C LYS A 210 1.87 -28.21 6.04
N ILE A 211 2.22 -27.18 6.82
CA ILE A 211 1.26 -26.17 7.30
C ILE A 211 1.73 -24.81 6.81
N THR A 212 0.80 -24.05 6.27
CA THR A 212 1.03 -22.64 5.94
C THR A 212 0.56 -21.79 7.11
N ALA A 213 1.47 -21.05 7.69
CA ALA A 213 1.12 -19.96 8.59
C ALA A 213 0.77 -18.73 7.75
N MET A 214 -0.39 -18.14 7.96
CA MET A 214 -0.84 -16.97 7.19
C MET A 214 -1.44 -15.92 8.11
N GLU A 215 -1.01 -14.68 7.90
CA GLU A 215 -1.60 -13.50 8.52
C GLU A 215 -1.96 -12.46 7.46
N ILE A 216 -3.07 -11.77 7.67
CA ILE A 216 -3.55 -10.71 6.79
C ILE A 216 -3.61 -9.42 7.59
N PHE A 217 -2.80 -8.45 7.20
CA PHE A 217 -2.87 -7.08 7.68
C PHE A 217 -3.73 -6.26 6.74
N ILE A 218 -4.55 -5.38 7.29
CA ILE A 218 -5.37 -4.46 6.52
C ILE A 218 -5.36 -3.07 7.16
N GLY A 219 -5.16 -2.04 6.35
CA GLY A 219 -5.23 -0.64 6.74
C GLY A 219 -6.14 0.15 5.83
N LEU A 220 -6.89 1.09 6.40
CA LEU A 220 -7.62 2.09 5.62
C LEU A 220 -6.59 3.06 4.99
N ASN A 221 -6.74 3.33 3.71
CA ASN A 221 -5.91 4.29 2.97
C ASN A 221 -6.34 5.72 3.30
N GLN A 222 -6.06 6.13 4.53
CA GLN A 222 -6.43 7.43 5.10
C GLN A 222 -5.40 7.85 6.14
N PRO A 223 -5.34 9.13 6.55
CA PRO A 223 -4.40 9.59 7.56
C PRO A 223 -4.43 8.75 8.84
N TYR A 224 -3.28 8.19 9.21
CA TYR A 224 -3.11 7.44 10.43
C TYR A 224 -1.92 7.96 11.21
N TYR A 225 -2.19 8.79 12.22
CA TYR A 225 -1.15 9.41 13.03
C TYR A 225 -0.66 8.45 14.11
N ILE A 226 0.62 8.14 14.08
CA ILE A 226 1.28 7.28 15.05
C ILE A 226 1.89 8.14 16.15
N SER A 227 1.43 7.93 17.39
CA SER A 227 2.05 8.52 18.56
C SER A 227 3.10 7.55 19.09
N VAL A 228 4.37 7.98 19.12
CA VAL A 228 5.48 7.24 19.66
C VAL A 228 5.81 7.77 21.03
N ASN A 229 5.85 6.89 22.05
CA ASN A 229 6.39 7.24 23.36
C ASN A 229 7.93 7.33 23.24
N PRO A 230 8.56 8.49 23.48
CA PRO A 230 10.00 8.65 23.32
C PRO A 230 10.81 7.76 24.29
N ASN A 231 10.25 7.46 25.47
CA ASN A 231 10.91 6.62 26.49
C ASN A 231 10.75 5.13 26.21
N LYS A 232 9.77 4.74 25.39
CA LYS A 232 9.53 3.35 25.00
C LYS A 232 9.02 3.35 23.55
N PRO A 233 9.91 3.50 22.57
CA PRO A 233 9.52 3.62 21.17
C PRO A 233 9.09 2.26 20.61
N GLN A 234 7.85 1.90 20.83
CA GLN A 234 7.24 0.63 20.38
C GLN A 234 5.95 0.90 19.60
N PHE A 235 5.66 0.03 18.65
CA PHE A 235 4.41 0.03 17.90
C PHE A 235 3.85 -1.40 17.76
N ASN A 236 2.56 -1.56 18.00
CA ASN A 236 1.90 -2.85 17.94
C ASN A 236 1.08 -2.97 16.65
N LEU A 237 1.41 -3.95 15.81
CA LEU A 237 0.71 -4.25 14.56
C LEU A 237 -0.56 -5.11 14.76
N LYS A 238 -0.77 -5.70 15.92
CA LYS A 238 -1.91 -6.58 16.21
C LYS A 238 -3.29 -5.98 15.87
N PRO A 239 -3.56 -4.67 16.06
CA PRO A 239 -4.84 -4.08 15.71
C PRO A 239 -5.19 -4.13 14.21
N PHE A 240 -4.20 -4.32 13.34
CA PHE A 240 -4.37 -4.36 11.89
C PHE A 240 -4.53 -5.78 11.33
N LEU A 241 -4.40 -6.80 12.18
CA LEU A 241 -4.59 -8.19 11.79
C LEU A 241 -6.07 -8.57 11.70
N LEU A 242 -6.41 -9.26 10.62
CA LEU A 242 -7.70 -9.93 10.51
C LEU A 242 -7.72 -11.22 11.34
N SER A 243 -8.82 -11.50 12.01
CA SER A 243 -9.07 -12.83 12.56
C SER A 243 -9.36 -13.82 11.43
N THR A 244 -9.13 -15.11 11.66
CA THR A 244 -9.42 -16.16 10.67
C THR A 244 -10.90 -16.20 10.27
N SER A 245 -11.80 -15.83 11.16
CA SER A 245 -13.22 -15.68 10.86
C SER A 245 -13.54 -14.56 9.87
N GLN A 246 -12.61 -13.60 9.69
CA GLN A 246 -12.76 -12.48 8.76
C GLN A 246 -12.15 -12.78 7.36
N TYR A 247 -11.45 -13.91 7.18
CA TYR A 247 -10.80 -14.24 5.90
C TYR A 247 -11.80 -14.38 4.75
N LYS A 248 -12.97 -15.00 4.99
CA LYS A 248 -14.03 -15.09 3.96
C LYS A 248 -14.58 -13.72 3.56
N ALA A 249 -14.74 -12.81 4.52
CA ALA A 249 -15.16 -11.45 4.24
C ALA A 249 -14.10 -10.69 3.44
N PHE A 250 -12.82 -10.92 3.76
CA PHE A 250 -11.69 -10.38 3.01
C PHE A 250 -11.67 -10.91 1.56
N GLU A 251 -11.83 -12.22 1.33
CA GLU A 251 -11.90 -12.80 -0.01
C GLU A 251 -13.05 -12.17 -0.83
N HIS A 252 -14.21 -11.99 -0.20
CA HIS A 252 -15.35 -11.34 -0.86
C HIS A 252 -15.07 -9.87 -1.17
N GLU A 253 -14.46 -9.13 -0.25
CA GLU A 253 -14.18 -7.70 -0.40
C GLU A 253 -13.01 -7.46 -1.36
N SER A 254 -11.91 -8.18 -1.23
CA SER A 254 -10.74 -8.07 -2.11
C SER A 254 -10.95 -8.71 -3.48
N GLY A 255 -11.84 -9.69 -3.56
CA GLY A 255 -12.05 -10.49 -4.75
C GLY A 255 -10.92 -11.47 -5.06
N ILE A 256 -10.12 -11.82 -4.06
CA ILE A 256 -8.97 -12.74 -4.17
C ILE A 256 -9.32 -14.02 -3.45
N SER A 257 -9.11 -15.17 -4.09
CA SER A 257 -9.21 -16.49 -3.46
C SER A 257 -7.90 -16.82 -2.75
N LEU A 258 -7.92 -16.88 -1.43
CA LEU A 258 -6.74 -17.20 -0.62
C LEU A 258 -6.23 -18.62 -0.92
N SER A 259 -7.13 -19.58 -1.09
CA SER A 259 -6.73 -20.96 -1.40
C SER A 259 -6.04 -21.09 -2.75
N ALA A 260 -6.56 -20.41 -3.78
CA ALA A 260 -5.94 -20.39 -5.11
C ALA A 260 -4.61 -19.64 -5.11
N LEU A 261 -4.50 -18.55 -4.35
CA LEU A 261 -3.28 -17.78 -4.17
C LEU A 261 -2.17 -18.61 -3.50
N LEU A 262 -2.51 -19.33 -2.43
CA LEU A 262 -1.58 -20.23 -1.73
C LEU A 262 -1.09 -21.34 -2.67
N GLU A 263 -2.00 -21.96 -3.41
CA GLU A 263 -1.66 -23.01 -4.38
C GLU A 263 -0.72 -22.48 -5.46
N TYR A 264 -1.01 -21.31 -6.02
CA TYR A 264 -0.19 -20.68 -7.05
C TYR A 264 1.25 -20.44 -6.59
N TYR A 265 1.45 -20.01 -5.34
CA TYR A 265 2.78 -19.80 -4.76
C TYR A 265 3.37 -21.05 -4.09
N GLY A 266 2.75 -22.23 -4.26
CA GLY A 266 3.26 -23.50 -3.74
C GLY A 266 3.25 -23.58 -2.22
N PHE A 267 2.23 -23.00 -1.57
CA PHE A 267 1.93 -23.17 -0.16
C PHE A 267 0.83 -24.20 0.05
N ASN A 268 0.83 -24.84 1.22
CA ASN A 268 -0.24 -25.77 1.59
C ASN A 268 -1.54 -24.99 1.86
N LYS A 269 -2.69 -25.56 1.45
CA LYS A 269 -4.02 -24.97 1.68
C LYS A 269 -4.47 -25.07 3.14
N LYS A 270 -3.81 -25.89 3.97
CA LYS A 270 -4.07 -25.95 5.40
C LYS A 270 -3.47 -24.74 6.10
N ILE A 271 -4.30 -23.74 6.31
CA ILE A 271 -3.93 -22.47 6.91
C ILE A 271 -4.03 -22.57 8.44
N GLN A 272 -3.03 -22.06 9.14
CA GLN A 272 -3.08 -21.80 10.58
C GLN A 272 -2.67 -20.36 10.88
N PRO A 273 -3.33 -19.67 11.82
CA PRO A 273 -2.87 -18.38 12.30
C PRO A 273 -1.56 -18.56 13.07
N PHE A 274 -0.59 -17.69 12.83
CA PHE A 274 0.74 -17.81 13.42
C PHE A 274 1.02 -16.74 14.50
N ARG A 275 -0.01 -16.07 14.98
CA ARG A 275 0.05 -14.91 15.89
C ARG A 275 0.90 -15.11 17.13
N ASN A 276 0.86 -16.33 17.69
CA ASN A 276 1.57 -16.64 18.94
C ASN A 276 3.08 -16.83 18.75
N HIS A 277 3.56 -16.91 17.52
CA HIS A 277 4.96 -17.13 17.17
C HIS A 277 5.61 -15.94 16.47
N LEU A 278 4.84 -14.91 16.13
CA LEU A 278 5.35 -13.67 15.53
C LEU A 278 5.36 -12.55 16.56
N ASN A 279 6.52 -11.92 16.70
CA ASN A 279 6.56 -10.67 17.44
C ASN A 279 5.90 -9.57 16.59
N LEU A 280 4.72 -9.12 17.01
CA LEU A 280 3.95 -8.05 16.39
C LEU A 280 4.23 -6.69 17.01
N GLU A 281 5.05 -6.66 18.06
CA GLU A 281 5.56 -5.43 18.66
C GLU A 281 6.87 -5.05 17.99
N LEU A 282 6.87 -3.89 17.34
CA LEU A 282 8.05 -3.31 16.73
C LEU A 282 8.76 -2.42 17.72
N ASN A 283 10.03 -2.73 18.01
CA ASN A 283 10.93 -1.75 18.62
C ASN A 283 11.35 -0.78 17.52
N LEU A 284 10.98 0.49 17.67
CA LEU A 284 11.29 1.52 16.71
C LEU A 284 12.70 2.02 16.91
N SER A 285 13.56 1.85 15.90
CA SER A 285 14.87 2.52 15.87
C SER A 285 14.70 4.04 15.82
N SER A 286 15.73 4.79 16.15
CA SER A 286 15.75 6.25 16.05
C SER A 286 15.33 6.73 14.65
N GLY A 287 15.79 6.05 13.60
CA GLY A 287 15.38 6.33 12.22
C GLY A 287 13.88 6.13 11.99
N LEU A 288 13.26 5.08 12.54
CA LEU A 288 11.81 4.88 12.42
C LEU A 288 11.02 5.93 13.23
N VAL A 289 11.52 6.35 14.40
CA VAL A 289 10.90 7.45 15.16
C VAL A 289 10.93 8.75 14.37
N ILE A 290 12.04 9.07 13.71
CA ILE A 290 12.14 10.23 12.81
C ILE A 290 11.14 10.11 11.67
N LEU A 291 11.01 8.93 11.03
CA LEU A 291 10.02 8.71 9.97
C LEU A 291 8.58 8.93 10.45
N MET A 292 8.24 8.48 11.67
CA MET A 292 6.90 8.72 12.22
C MET A 292 6.65 10.22 12.49
N ASN A 293 7.66 10.94 12.93
CA ASN A 293 7.57 12.40 13.07
C ASN A 293 7.40 13.10 11.71
N LYS A 294 8.15 12.66 10.68
CA LYS A 294 7.96 13.15 9.30
C LYS A 294 6.53 12.92 8.81
N SER A 295 6.00 11.71 8.96
CA SER A 295 4.63 11.38 8.59
C SER A 295 3.60 12.29 9.25
N LYS A 296 3.76 12.56 10.55
CA LYS A 296 2.90 13.48 11.29
C LYS A 296 2.94 14.90 10.72
N TRP A 297 4.12 15.38 10.31
CA TRP A 297 4.29 16.70 9.74
C TRP A 297 3.73 16.81 8.32
N PHE A 298 3.84 15.75 7.50
CA PHE A 298 3.12 15.70 6.22
C PHE A 298 1.63 15.99 6.41
N GLY A 299 0.97 15.26 7.31
CA GLY A 299 -0.45 15.52 7.57
C GLY A 299 -0.76 16.93 8.03
N LYS A 300 0.10 17.52 8.88
CA LYS A 300 -0.10 18.91 9.31
C LYS A 300 0.00 19.89 8.14
N ILE A 301 0.95 19.69 7.23
CA ILE A 301 1.19 20.57 6.08
C ILE A 301 0.08 20.37 5.04
N VAL A 302 -0.12 19.14 4.53
CA VAL A 302 -1.00 18.88 3.39
C VAL A 302 -2.48 19.13 3.67
N TYR A 303 -2.91 19.03 4.94
CA TYR A 303 -4.31 19.30 5.32
C TYR A 303 -4.55 20.74 5.81
N SER A 304 -3.63 21.66 5.53
CA SER A 304 -3.88 23.09 5.74
C SER A 304 -4.96 23.61 4.78
N ARG A 305 -5.82 24.49 5.30
CA ARG A 305 -6.98 25.01 4.55
C ARG A 305 -6.79 26.44 4.10
N THR A 306 -5.91 27.18 4.73
CA THR A 306 -5.59 28.57 4.40
C THR A 306 -4.09 28.76 4.28
N LEU A 307 -3.68 29.80 3.53
CA LEU A 307 -2.26 30.15 3.41
C LEU A 307 -1.66 30.48 4.78
N GLN A 308 -2.37 31.22 5.61
CA GLN A 308 -1.90 31.56 6.96
C GLN A 308 -1.68 30.35 7.83
N GLU A 309 -2.59 29.37 7.78
CA GLU A 309 -2.44 28.08 8.49
C GLU A 309 -1.22 27.31 7.98
N LEU A 310 -1.04 27.26 6.67
CA LEU A 310 0.07 26.57 6.02
C LEU A 310 1.41 27.22 6.42
N GLU A 311 1.53 28.53 6.33
CA GLU A 311 2.74 29.27 6.69
C GLU A 311 3.09 29.07 8.17
N ASN A 312 2.12 29.19 9.08
CA ASN A 312 2.34 28.95 10.50
C ASN A 312 2.86 27.54 10.79
N LYS A 313 2.27 26.53 10.13
CA LYS A 313 2.72 25.13 10.28
C LYS A 313 4.08 24.90 9.66
N TRP A 314 4.39 25.57 8.55
CA TRP A 314 5.69 25.46 7.92
C TRP A 314 6.82 26.03 8.80
N VAL A 315 6.60 27.24 9.35
CA VAL A 315 7.54 27.83 10.30
C VAL A 315 7.76 26.92 11.52
N THR A 316 6.67 26.41 12.11
CA THR A 316 6.74 25.49 13.25
C THR A 316 7.50 24.19 12.87
N PHE A 317 7.26 23.66 11.66
CA PHE A 317 7.99 22.50 11.15
C PHE A 317 9.49 22.74 11.09
N GLN A 318 9.92 23.88 10.54
CA GLN A 318 11.33 24.21 10.40
C GLN A 318 12.04 24.37 11.77
N THR A 319 11.33 24.83 12.80
CA THR A 319 11.89 25.15 14.10
C THR A 319 11.76 24.03 15.13
N GLU A 320 10.67 23.25 15.10
CA GLU A 320 10.30 22.33 16.18
C GLU A 320 10.22 20.85 15.74
N SER A 321 10.37 20.53 14.45
CA SER A 321 10.17 19.15 14.00
C SER A 321 11.25 18.17 14.46
N GLY A 322 12.46 18.65 14.74
CA GLY A 322 13.63 17.83 14.97
C GLY A 322 14.11 17.03 13.74
N ILE A 323 13.61 17.40 12.54
CA ILE A 323 13.99 16.76 11.28
C ILE A 323 15.21 17.49 10.72
N PRO A 324 16.28 16.76 10.32
CA PRO A 324 17.48 17.35 9.75
C PRO A 324 17.15 18.22 8.52
N GLN A 325 17.83 19.34 8.36
CA GLN A 325 17.65 20.27 7.24
C GLN A 325 17.79 19.58 5.89
N SER A 326 18.73 18.64 5.74
CA SER A 326 18.93 17.85 4.52
C SER A 326 17.73 16.96 4.13
N GLU A 327 16.81 16.74 5.04
CA GLU A 327 15.62 15.93 4.84
C GLU A 327 14.33 16.74 4.74
N MET A 328 14.43 18.08 4.83
CA MET A 328 13.26 18.96 4.74
C MET A 328 12.79 19.18 3.30
N GLN A 329 13.63 18.94 2.29
CA GLN A 329 13.31 19.22 0.89
C GLN A 329 12.02 18.53 0.45
N PHE A 330 11.83 17.27 0.85
CA PHE A 330 10.64 16.51 0.49
C PHE A 330 9.35 17.07 1.12
N HIS A 331 9.44 17.63 2.33
CA HIS A 331 8.31 18.32 2.96
C HIS A 331 8.04 19.69 2.29
N HIS A 332 9.08 20.35 1.80
CA HIS A 332 8.95 21.60 1.06
C HIS A 332 8.18 21.40 -0.25
N GLU A 333 8.40 20.29 -0.93
CA GLU A 333 7.61 19.93 -2.11
C GLU A 333 6.11 19.86 -1.79
N TYR A 334 5.72 19.15 -0.74
CA TYR A 334 4.32 19.09 -0.30
C TYR A 334 3.79 20.44 0.20
N TYR A 335 4.63 21.27 0.79
CA TYR A 335 4.25 22.65 1.14
C TYR A 335 3.89 23.46 -0.11
N GLU A 336 4.74 23.43 -1.15
CA GLU A 336 4.48 24.15 -2.39
C GLU A 336 3.24 23.61 -3.14
N LEU A 337 3.07 22.30 -3.20
CA LEU A 337 1.87 21.69 -3.78
C LEU A 337 0.60 22.11 -3.02
N THR A 338 0.64 22.09 -1.70
CA THR A 338 -0.48 22.55 -0.85
C THR A 338 -0.78 24.03 -1.05
N LYS A 339 0.25 24.87 -1.16
CA LYS A 339 0.14 26.29 -1.45
C LYS A 339 -0.57 26.55 -2.78
N LYS A 340 -0.13 25.84 -3.84
CA LYS A 340 -0.77 25.89 -5.17
C LYS A 340 -2.27 25.55 -5.09
N ARG A 341 -2.60 24.47 -4.39
CA ARG A 341 -4.00 24.05 -4.18
C ARG A 341 -4.81 25.14 -3.50
N ILE A 342 -4.35 25.68 -2.36
CA ILE A 342 -5.07 26.68 -1.57
C ILE A 342 -5.31 27.94 -2.40
N ILE A 343 -4.31 28.41 -3.16
CA ILE A 343 -4.45 29.58 -4.05
C ILE A 343 -5.51 29.32 -5.12
N ARG A 344 -5.49 28.15 -5.75
CA ARG A 344 -6.46 27.78 -6.78
C ARG A 344 -7.89 27.69 -6.24
N GLU A 345 -8.07 27.03 -5.08
CA GLU A 345 -9.38 26.88 -4.44
C GLU A 345 -9.93 28.20 -3.92
N GLY A 346 -9.07 29.12 -3.43
CA GLY A 346 -9.43 30.47 -3.02
C GLY A 346 -9.88 31.35 -4.18
N ASN A 347 -9.38 31.11 -5.38
CA ASN A 347 -9.76 31.83 -6.60
C ASN A 347 -11.02 31.26 -7.27
N THR A 348 -11.40 30.01 -6.96
CA THR A 348 -12.62 29.37 -7.44
C THR A 348 -13.68 29.38 -6.35
N LYS A 349 -14.69 30.26 -6.47
CA LYS A 349 -15.83 30.33 -5.51
C LYS A 349 -16.72 29.09 -5.48
N THR A 350 -16.29 27.96 -5.99
CA THR A 350 -17.04 26.71 -6.04
C THR A 350 -16.10 25.52 -5.93
N HIS A 351 -16.05 24.90 -4.77
CA HIS A 351 -15.90 23.44 -4.54
C HIS A 351 -15.46 23.13 -3.10
N THR A 352 -16.36 23.41 -2.17
CA THR A 352 -16.28 22.92 -0.79
C THR A 352 -17.12 21.67 -0.67
N HIS A 353 -16.67 20.46 -1.00
CA HIS A 353 -17.41 19.26 -0.53
C HIS A 353 -16.68 17.93 -0.54
N TYR A 354 -15.40 17.83 -0.92
CA TYR A 354 -14.79 16.47 -1.05
C TYR A 354 -13.90 15.99 0.11
N ILE A 355 -13.41 16.90 0.96
CA ILE A 355 -12.48 16.50 2.04
C ILE A 355 -13.19 16.38 3.41
N SER A 356 -14.32 17.04 3.64
CA SER A 356 -14.95 17.09 4.98
C SER A 356 -15.63 15.80 5.44
N ASN A 357 -16.01 14.92 4.53
CA ASN A 357 -16.76 13.69 4.88
C ASN A 357 -15.87 12.46 5.19
N SER A 358 -14.57 12.48 4.91
CA SER A 358 -13.66 11.38 5.23
C SER A 358 -12.90 11.58 6.54
N ILE A 359 -12.68 12.82 6.97
CA ILE A 359 -11.80 13.14 8.10
C ILE A 359 -12.50 13.03 9.46
N THR A 360 -13.84 13.08 9.53
CA THR A 360 -14.59 13.11 10.81
C THR A 360 -15.10 11.75 11.31
N LYS A 361 -14.91 10.67 10.59
CA LYS A 361 -15.22 9.35 11.14
C LYS A 361 -14.09 8.91 12.07
N LYS A 362 -14.27 9.19 13.38
CA LYS A 362 -13.44 8.62 14.45
C LYS A 362 -13.20 7.14 14.19
N TYR A 363 -11.96 6.75 14.08
CA TYR A 363 -11.51 5.37 14.00
C TYR A 363 -12.06 4.60 15.21
N ILE A 364 -12.98 3.69 14.96
CA ILE A 364 -13.38 2.66 15.94
C ILE A 364 -12.65 1.40 15.48
N PRO A 365 -11.70 0.87 16.26
CA PRO A 365 -11.03 -0.39 15.93
C PRO A 365 -12.08 -1.47 15.65
N ILE A 366 -11.84 -2.29 14.64
CA ILE A 366 -12.71 -3.37 14.18
C ILE A 366 -13.11 -4.31 15.33
N SER A 367 -12.29 -4.42 16.39
CA SER A 367 -12.56 -5.20 17.60
C SER A 367 -13.75 -4.72 18.43
N LYS A 368 -14.19 -3.46 18.31
CA LYS A 368 -15.34 -2.95 19.10
C LYS A 368 -16.70 -3.08 18.42
N ARG A 369 -16.76 -3.49 17.14
CA ARG A 369 -18.05 -3.65 16.44
C ARG A 369 -18.75 -4.98 16.67
N THR A 370 -18.06 -5.99 17.20
CA THR A 370 -18.63 -7.34 17.40
C THR A 370 -19.25 -7.59 18.78
N SER A 371 -19.01 -6.72 19.78
CA SER A 371 -19.49 -6.98 21.17
C SER A 371 -20.87 -6.42 21.52
N LYS A 372 -21.54 -5.68 20.64
CA LYS A 372 -22.86 -5.08 20.93
C LYS A 372 -24.08 -5.81 20.36
N ARG A 373 -23.91 -7.01 19.77
CA ARG A 373 -25.04 -7.74 19.15
C ARG A 373 -25.49 -9.02 19.89
N SER A 374 -24.87 -9.38 21.04
CA SER A 374 -25.20 -10.64 21.75
C SER A 374 -25.97 -10.49 23.10
N SER A 375 -26.42 -9.29 23.47
CA SER A 375 -27.10 -9.12 24.79
C SER A 375 -28.56 -8.63 24.72
N LYS A 376 -29.32 -9.04 23.68
CA LYS A 376 -30.78 -8.84 23.69
C LYS A 376 -31.51 -10.02 23.03
N ARG A 377 -31.46 -11.20 23.69
CA ARG A 377 -32.46 -12.26 23.48
C ARG A 377 -32.34 -13.30 24.57
N THR A 378 -32.88 -13.02 25.76
CA THR A 378 -33.45 -13.99 26.68
C THR A 378 -34.16 -13.23 27.80
N SER A 379 -35.43 -12.97 27.63
CA SER A 379 -36.42 -12.92 28.69
C SER A 379 -37.79 -12.57 28.11
N LYS A 380 -38.51 -13.61 27.72
CA LYS A 380 -39.96 -13.66 27.74
C LYS A 380 -40.39 -15.07 27.38
N LYS A 381 -40.57 -15.89 28.42
CA LYS A 381 -41.60 -16.91 28.54
C LYS A 381 -41.67 -17.27 30.03
N ASN A 382 -42.58 -16.71 30.70
CA ASN A 382 -43.73 -17.25 31.40
C ASN A 382 -44.55 -16.08 31.89
#